data_09606f4ce9853355735b909c004641bc
#
_entry.id   09606f4ce9853355735b909c004641bc
#
_cell.length_a   1.000
_cell.length_b   1.000
_cell.length_c   1.000
_cell.angle_alpha   90.00
_cell.angle_beta   90.00
_cell.angle_gamma   90.00
#
_symmetry.space_group_name_H-M   'P 1'
#
loop_
_entity.id
_entity.type
_entity.pdbx_description
1 polymer ?
#
loop_
_entity_poly.entity_id
_entity_poly.type
_entity_poly.pdbx_seq_one_letter_code
_entity_poly.pdbx_strand_id
1 'polypeptide(L)'
;MSISQQNPVRVFVSHAFEPSDDYHRVFEYLESSHNFFYRNCSDPEQRGTGERDKLKDELRRQIALAEVVIVPSGQYAAHREWIDFQLNCAKGLDKPVIVLEAFGVKEKLHVQLEALADEIVEWNERSIADAIRRQARHE
;
A
#
# COMPACT_ATOMS: atom_id res chain seq x y z
N MET A 1 -1.62 19.63 4.90
CA MET A 1 -1.65 19.49 6.37
C MET A 1 -0.73 18.38 6.83
N SER A 2 0.03 18.66 7.86
CA SER A 2 0.99 17.68 8.37
C SER A 2 0.32 16.48 9.02
N ILE A 3 0.98 15.33 8.91
CA ILE A 3 0.57 14.12 9.61
C ILE A 3 0.77 14.34 11.11
N SER A 4 -0.27 14.09 11.89
CA SER A 4 -0.22 14.24 13.34
C SER A 4 -1.18 13.25 14.00
N GLN A 5 -1.14 13.20 15.31
CA GLN A 5 -2.02 12.32 16.08
C GLN A 5 -3.50 12.66 15.81
N GLN A 6 -3.82 13.95 15.64
CA GLN A 6 -5.18 14.39 15.33
C GLN A 6 -5.51 14.30 13.84
N ASN A 7 -4.49 14.12 12.99
CA ASN A 7 -4.65 14.05 11.55
C ASN A 7 -3.77 12.94 10.98
N PRO A 8 -4.05 11.67 11.36
CA PRO A 8 -3.23 10.55 10.88
C PRO A 8 -3.42 10.35 9.38
N VAL A 9 -2.37 9.92 8.70
CA VAL A 9 -2.45 9.62 7.28
C VAL A 9 -3.19 8.29 7.08
N ARG A 10 -4.07 8.26 6.11
CA ARG A 10 -4.82 7.06 5.77
C ARG A 10 -4.07 6.28 4.69
N VAL A 11 -3.70 5.04 5.00
CA VAL A 11 -2.91 4.20 4.10
C VAL A 11 -3.69 2.95 3.71
N PHE A 12 -3.48 2.50 2.48
CA PHE A 12 -3.93 1.19 2.02
C PHE A 12 -2.69 0.40 1.63
N VAL A 13 -2.53 -0.79 2.20
CA VAL A 13 -1.45 -1.70 1.82
C VAL A 13 -2.06 -2.82 0.99
N SER A 14 -1.49 -3.09 -0.19
CA SER A 14 -2.04 -4.07 -1.13
C SER A 14 -2.09 -5.46 -0.51
N HIS A 15 -3.14 -6.21 -0.83
CA HIS A 15 -3.36 -7.56 -0.34
C HIS A 15 -4.22 -8.36 -1.32
N ALA A 16 -4.26 -9.66 -1.12
CA ALA A 16 -5.08 -10.57 -1.93
C ALA A 16 -6.06 -11.35 -1.05
N PHE A 17 -6.57 -10.70 0.00
CA PHE A 17 -7.48 -11.28 0.98
C PHE A 17 -6.89 -12.45 1.74
N GLU A 18 -5.57 -12.51 1.82
CA GLU A 18 -4.82 -13.50 2.58
C GLU A 18 -3.79 -12.77 3.42
N PRO A 19 -3.50 -13.25 4.63
CA PRO A 19 -2.41 -12.67 5.41
C PRO A 19 -1.07 -12.96 4.73
N SER A 20 -0.16 -12.00 4.77
CA SER A 20 1.19 -12.20 4.26
C SER A 20 2.18 -11.50 5.18
N ASP A 21 3.41 -12.01 5.20
CA ASP A 21 4.44 -11.42 6.03
C ASP A 21 4.75 -9.98 5.59
N ASP A 22 4.78 -9.74 4.29
CA ASP A 22 5.06 -8.40 3.76
C ASP A 22 3.99 -7.40 4.14
N TYR A 23 2.72 -7.80 4.10
CA TYR A 23 1.62 -6.94 4.52
C TYR A 23 1.80 -6.50 5.98
N HIS A 24 2.03 -7.43 6.87
CA HIS A 24 2.22 -7.13 8.29
C HIS A 24 3.50 -6.35 8.54
N ARG A 25 4.56 -6.65 7.79
CA ARG A 25 5.84 -5.96 7.94
C ARG A 25 5.75 -4.47 7.66
N VAL A 26 4.91 -4.06 6.69
CA VAL A 26 4.70 -2.63 6.45
C VAL A 26 4.26 -1.93 7.73
N PHE A 27 3.28 -2.50 8.43
CA PHE A 27 2.76 -1.88 9.65
C PHE A 27 3.76 -1.91 10.80
N GLU A 28 4.59 -2.95 10.89
CA GLU A 28 5.68 -2.98 11.86
C GLU A 28 6.63 -1.80 11.63
N TYR A 29 6.96 -1.52 10.37
CA TYR A 29 7.83 -0.40 10.03
C TYR A 29 7.17 0.94 10.32
N LEU A 30 5.88 1.09 10.04
CA LEU A 30 5.17 2.32 10.34
C LEU A 30 5.06 2.56 11.85
N GLU A 31 4.82 1.50 12.62
CA GLU A 31 4.78 1.60 14.09
C GLU A 31 6.14 1.99 14.66
N SER A 32 7.23 1.56 14.04
CA SER A 32 8.59 1.87 14.48
C SER A 32 9.03 3.28 14.11
N SER A 33 8.29 3.94 13.22
CA SER A 33 8.68 5.28 12.75
C SER A 33 8.38 6.34 13.80
N HIS A 34 9.37 7.20 14.05
CA HIS A 34 9.24 8.25 15.03
C HIS A 34 8.30 9.37 14.58
N ASN A 35 7.39 9.75 15.45
CA ASN A 35 6.46 10.85 15.20
C ASN A 35 5.64 10.67 13.91
N PHE A 36 5.17 9.45 13.68
CA PHE A 36 4.41 9.10 12.50
C PHE A 36 3.09 8.45 12.90
N PHE A 37 1.99 9.00 12.44
CA PHE A 37 0.64 8.56 12.83
C PHE A 37 -0.15 8.18 11.59
N TYR A 38 -0.74 6.99 11.60
CA TYR A 38 -1.44 6.48 10.42
C TYR A 38 -2.73 5.77 10.82
N ARG A 39 -3.60 5.61 9.83
CA ARG A 39 -4.80 4.79 9.94
C ARG A 39 -4.76 3.79 8.79
N ASN A 40 -4.93 2.50 9.11
CA ASN A 40 -4.97 1.45 8.11
C ASN A 40 -6.37 1.36 7.52
N CYS A 41 -6.50 1.65 6.21
CA CYS A 41 -7.77 1.54 5.48
C CYS A 41 -7.89 0.20 4.74
N SER A 42 -6.83 -0.62 4.72
CA SER A 42 -6.87 -1.95 4.12
C SER A 42 -7.37 -2.98 5.13
N ASP A 43 -8.09 -3.98 4.65
CA ASP A 43 -8.59 -5.05 5.51
C ASP A 43 -8.72 -6.34 4.71
N PRO A 44 -7.71 -7.23 4.76
CA PRO A 44 -7.75 -8.49 4.03
C PRO A 44 -8.86 -9.43 4.47
N GLU A 45 -9.43 -9.24 5.66
CA GLU A 45 -10.48 -10.09 6.20
C GLU A 45 -11.88 -9.69 5.76
N GLN A 46 -12.07 -8.52 5.19
CA GLN A 46 -13.36 -8.05 4.68
C GLN A 46 -13.65 -8.68 3.31
N ARG A 47 -14.12 -9.91 3.34
CA ARG A 47 -14.37 -10.70 2.14
C ARG A 47 -15.83 -10.75 1.71
N GLY A 48 -16.76 -10.35 2.55
CA GLY A 48 -18.19 -10.50 2.27
C GLY A 48 -18.55 -11.93 1.96
N THR A 49 -19.23 -12.16 0.83
CA THR A 49 -19.60 -13.51 0.37
C THR A 49 -18.43 -14.22 -0.32
N GLY A 50 -17.34 -13.54 -0.58
CA GLY A 50 -16.19 -14.10 -1.30
C GLY A 50 -16.33 -14.11 -2.82
N GLU A 51 -17.43 -13.60 -3.35
CA GLU A 51 -17.61 -13.50 -4.79
C GLU A 51 -16.64 -12.47 -5.37
N ARG A 52 -16.10 -12.79 -6.55
CA ARG A 52 -15.05 -11.97 -7.17
C ARG A 52 -15.44 -10.50 -7.34
N ASP A 53 -16.65 -10.23 -7.84
CA ASP A 53 -17.11 -8.85 -8.03
C ASP A 53 -17.28 -8.13 -6.71
N LYS A 54 -17.71 -8.82 -5.67
CA LYS A 54 -17.86 -8.25 -4.32
C LYS A 54 -16.50 -7.96 -3.71
N LEU A 55 -15.52 -8.81 -3.96
CA LEU A 55 -14.14 -8.58 -3.50
C LEU A 55 -13.55 -7.34 -4.18
N LYS A 56 -13.81 -7.17 -5.46
CA LYS A 56 -13.36 -5.98 -6.19
C LYS A 56 -14.01 -4.71 -5.66
N ASP A 57 -15.31 -4.76 -5.37
CA ASP A 57 -16.02 -3.62 -4.78
C ASP A 57 -15.45 -3.25 -3.42
N GLU A 58 -15.11 -4.26 -2.61
CA GLU A 58 -14.50 -4.02 -1.31
C GLU A 58 -13.13 -3.38 -1.43
N LEU A 59 -12.32 -3.82 -2.38
CA LEU A 59 -11.02 -3.19 -2.65
C LEU A 59 -11.18 -1.74 -3.09
N ARG A 60 -12.13 -1.45 -3.97
CA ARG A 60 -12.41 -0.07 -4.39
C ARG A 60 -12.78 0.81 -3.21
N ARG A 61 -13.60 0.29 -2.30
CA ARG A 61 -14.02 1.01 -1.10
C ARG A 61 -12.83 1.32 -0.20
N GLN A 62 -11.98 0.32 0.05
CA GLN A 62 -10.80 0.49 0.90
C GLN A 62 -9.82 1.49 0.29
N ILE A 63 -9.55 1.40 -0.99
CA ILE A 63 -8.62 2.30 -1.68
C ILE A 63 -9.17 3.73 -1.71
N ALA A 64 -10.47 3.88 -1.91
CA ALA A 64 -11.09 5.21 -1.94
C ALA A 64 -10.94 5.95 -0.61
N LEU A 65 -10.88 5.24 0.51
CA LEU A 65 -10.71 5.84 1.83
C LEU A 65 -9.26 6.28 2.11
N ALA A 66 -8.29 5.74 1.37
CA ALA A 66 -6.88 5.99 1.63
C ALA A 66 -6.38 7.24 0.91
N GLU A 67 -5.28 7.80 1.42
CA GLU A 67 -4.56 8.90 0.78
C GLU A 67 -3.39 8.39 -0.04
N VAL A 68 -2.92 7.17 0.23
CA VAL A 68 -1.75 6.60 -0.42
C VAL A 68 -1.89 5.08 -0.43
N VAL A 69 -1.42 4.46 -1.51
CA VAL A 69 -1.41 3.00 -1.68
C VAL A 69 0.03 2.51 -1.62
N ILE A 70 0.29 1.51 -0.78
CA ILE A 70 1.61 0.94 -0.58
C ILE A 70 1.60 -0.50 -1.09
N VAL A 71 2.54 -0.83 -1.97
CA VAL A 71 2.61 -2.15 -2.61
C VAL A 71 3.96 -2.80 -2.34
N PRO A 72 4.02 -3.77 -1.41
CA PRO A 72 5.23 -4.59 -1.26
C PRO A 72 5.40 -5.47 -2.50
N SER A 73 6.51 -5.32 -3.20
CA SER A 73 6.71 -6.01 -4.48
C SER A 73 6.83 -7.54 -4.35
N GLY A 74 7.21 -8.03 -3.16
CA GLY A 74 7.39 -9.46 -2.95
C GLY A 74 6.13 -10.31 -3.12
N GLN A 75 4.95 -9.69 -3.05
CA GLN A 75 3.67 -10.39 -3.24
C GLN A 75 3.21 -10.43 -4.68
N TYR A 76 3.83 -9.66 -5.54
CA TYR A 76 3.29 -9.39 -6.87
C TYR A 76 3.19 -10.66 -7.73
N ALA A 77 4.23 -11.48 -7.75
CA ALA A 77 4.26 -12.68 -8.59
C ALA A 77 3.14 -13.66 -8.23
N ALA A 78 2.85 -13.82 -6.94
CA ALA A 78 1.84 -14.76 -6.46
C ALA A 78 0.41 -14.24 -6.62
N HIS A 79 0.22 -12.93 -6.62
CA HIS A 79 -1.11 -12.32 -6.58
C HIS A 79 -1.25 -11.22 -7.64
N ARG A 80 -0.64 -11.42 -8.78
CA ARG A 80 -0.54 -10.41 -9.84
C ARG A 80 -1.88 -9.82 -10.25
N GLU A 81 -2.89 -10.65 -10.44
CA GLU A 81 -4.20 -10.19 -10.88
C GLU A 81 -4.84 -9.23 -9.87
N TRP A 82 -4.79 -9.58 -8.59
CA TRP A 82 -5.37 -8.74 -7.54
C TRP A 82 -4.57 -7.44 -7.36
N ILE A 83 -3.26 -7.52 -7.41
CA ILE A 83 -2.42 -6.34 -7.24
C ILE A 83 -2.56 -5.40 -8.44
N ASP A 84 -2.59 -5.92 -9.66
CA ASP A 84 -2.83 -5.10 -10.86
C ASP A 84 -4.18 -4.38 -10.77
N PHE A 85 -5.21 -5.07 -10.29
CA PHE A 85 -6.50 -4.44 -10.08
C PHE A 85 -6.40 -3.26 -9.12
N GLN A 86 -5.70 -3.44 -8.00
CA GLN A 86 -5.52 -2.40 -6.99
C GLN A 86 -4.72 -1.22 -7.53
N LEU A 87 -3.67 -1.49 -8.28
CA LEU A 87 -2.87 -0.43 -8.92
C LEU A 87 -3.70 0.40 -9.88
N ASN A 88 -4.48 -0.26 -10.73
CA ASN A 88 -5.33 0.44 -11.70
C ASN A 88 -6.44 1.23 -11.00
N CYS A 89 -6.99 0.68 -9.93
CA CYS A 89 -7.98 1.37 -9.11
C CYS A 89 -7.39 2.62 -8.47
N ALA A 90 -6.19 2.50 -7.89
CA ALA A 90 -5.51 3.63 -7.27
C ALA A 90 -5.26 4.74 -8.29
N LYS A 91 -4.77 4.40 -9.48
CA LYS A 91 -4.52 5.39 -10.53
C LYS A 91 -5.81 6.05 -11.01
N GLY A 92 -6.87 5.27 -11.15
CA GLY A 92 -8.19 5.81 -11.54
C GLY A 92 -8.78 6.75 -10.51
N LEU A 93 -8.41 6.61 -9.24
CA LEU A 93 -8.86 7.48 -8.16
C LEU A 93 -7.84 8.56 -7.79
N ASP A 94 -6.79 8.70 -8.58
CA ASP A 94 -5.70 9.66 -8.35
C ASP A 94 -5.02 9.48 -7.00
N LYS A 95 -4.89 8.23 -6.55
CA LYS A 95 -4.15 7.92 -5.33
C LYS A 95 -2.70 7.63 -5.69
N PRO A 96 -1.74 8.26 -5.01
CA PRO A 96 -0.32 7.95 -5.26
C PRO A 96 0.02 6.52 -4.82
N VAL A 97 0.96 5.90 -5.54
CA VAL A 97 1.39 4.53 -5.31
C VAL A 97 2.86 4.51 -4.91
N ILE A 98 3.16 3.93 -3.76
CA ILE A 98 4.53 3.70 -3.29
C ILE A 98 4.79 2.20 -3.39
N VAL A 99 5.83 1.80 -4.13
CA VAL A 99 6.22 0.40 -4.24
C VAL A 99 7.43 0.17 -3.34
N LEU A 100 7.36 -0.88 -2.52
CA LEU A 100 8.48 -1.33 -1.70
C LEU A 100 9.22 -2.44 -2.44
N GLU A 101 10.55 -2.34 -2.49
CA GLU A 101 11.39 -3.37 -3.10
C GLU A 101 11.24 -4.70 -2.36
N ALA A 102 11.66 -5.81 -2.98
CA ALA A 102 11.53 -7.12 -2.36
C ALA A 102 12.36 -7.18 -1.07
N PHE A 103 11.73 -7.63 0.01
CA PHE A 103 12.37 -7.69 1.32
C PHE A 103 13.51 -8.72 1.33
N GLY A 104 14.68 -8.27 1.74
CA GLY A 104 15.82 -9.16 1.97
C GLY A 104 16.53 -9.64 0.71
N VAL A 105 16.06 -9.31 -0.48
CA VAL A 105 16.69 -9.71 -1.73
C VAL A 105 16.73 -8.55 -2.71
N LYS A 106 17.78 -8.51 -3.52
CA LYS A 106 17.87 -7.51 -4.58
C LYS A 106 17.34 -8.13 -5.86
N GLU A 107 16.10 -7.87 -6.14
CA GLU A 107 15.47 -8.32 -7.38
C GLU A 107 15.04 -7.11 -8.19
N LYS A 108 15.09 -7.25 -9.50
CA LYS A 108 14.56 -6.22 -10.37
C LYS A 108 13.05 -6.21 -10.26
N LEU A 109 12.48 -5.02 -10.10
CA LEU A 109 11.04 -4.88 -10.06
C LEU A 109 10.40 -5.30 -11.37
N HIS A 110 9.20 -5.88 -11.28
CA HIS A 110 8.40 -6.16 -12.46
C HIS A 110 8.11 -4.84 -13.19
N VAL A 111 8.15 -4.86 -14.52
CA VAL A 111 7.97 -3.67 -15.34
C VAL A 111 6.65 -2.93 -15.02
N GLN A 112 5.59 -3.68 -14.71
CA GLN A 112 4.30 -3.09 -14.39
C GLN A 112 4.34 -2.28 -13.08
N LEU A 113 5.00 -2.81 -12.06
CA LEU A 113 5.17 -2.09 -10.80
C LEU A 113 6.00 -0.82 -10.99
N GLU A 114 7.08 -0.95 -11.73
CA GLU A 114 7.96 0.20 -12.03
C GLU A 114 7.20 1.28 -12.79
N ALA A 115 6.37 0.89 -13.76
CA ALA A 115 5.62 1.82 -14.59
C ALA A 115 4.54 2.59 -13.79
N LEU A 116 3.91 1.96 -12.81
CA LEU A 116 2.80 2.56 -12.07
C LEU A 116 3.20 3.17 -10.73
N ALA A 117 4.42 2.97 -10.27
CA ALA A 117 4.90 3.52 -9.00
C ALA A 117 5.14 5.03 -9.11
N ASP A 118 4.66 5.79 -8.15
CA ASP A 118 5.02 7.19 -8.00
C ASP A 118 6.35 7.33 -7.25
N GLU A 119 6.64 6.39 -6.36
CA GLU A 119 7.94 6.26 -5.71
C GLU A 119 8.24 4.79 -5.47
N ILE A 120 9.53 4.44 -5.52
CA ILE A 120 10.02 3.10 -5.19
C ILE A 120 10.99 3.29 -4.04
N VAL A 121 10.76 2.57 -2.92
CA VAL A 121 11.58 2.73 -1.72
C VAL A 121 12.05 1.38 -1.18
N GLU A 122 13.15 1.42 -0.45
CA GLU A 122 13.68 0.27 0.25
C GLU A 122 12.95 0.08 1.58
N TRP A 123 13.10 -1.11 2.16
CA TRP A 123 12.57 -1.39 3.50
C TRP A 123 13.40 -0.67 4.55
N ASN A 124 13.00 0.56 4.82
CA ASN A 124 13.61 1.43 5.81
C ASN A 124 12.51 2.33 6.37
N GLU A 125 12.36 2.35 7.68
CA GLU A 125 11.29 3.07 8.37
C GLU A 125 11.21 4.53 7.95
N ARG A 126 12.35 5.20 7.94
CA ARG A 126 12.43 6.61 7.60
C ARG A 126 12.09 6.85 6.13
N SER A 127 12.63 6.03 5.24
CA SER A 127 12.37 6.15 3.80
C SER A 127 10.90 5.95 3.48
N ILE A 128 10.26 4.97 4.13
CA ILE A 128 8.84 4.70 3.93
C ILE A 128 8.00 5.87 4.46
N ALA A 129 8.26 6.31 5.68
CA ALA A 129 7.51 7.42 6.28
C ALA A 129 7.67 8.71 5.47
N ASP A 130 8.89 9.01 5.03
CA ASP A 130 9.14 10.21 4.23
C ASP A 130 8.46 10.15 2.87
N ALA A 131 8.46 8.98 2.22
CA ALA A 131 7.74 8.80 0.96
C ALA A 131 6.24 9.03 1.14
N ILE A 132 5.67 8.51 2.23
CA ILE A 132 4.26 8.72 2.54
C ILE A 132 3.96 10.21 2.72
N ARG A 133 4.81 10.93 3.46
CA ARG A 133 4.67 12.37 3.67
C ARG A 133 4.66 13.12 2.34
N ARG A 134 5.60 12.80 1.47
CA ARG A 134 5.69 13.46 0.15
C ARG A 134 4.46 13.19 -0.70
N GLN A 135 4.09 11.93 -0.83
CA GLN A 135 3.03 11.53 -1.75
C GLN A 135 1.63 11.85 -1.23
N ALA A 136 1.38 11.63 0.06
CA ALA A 136 0.05 11.86 0.61
C ALA A 136 -0.21 13.31 1.01
N ARG A 137 0.80 14.03 1.44
CA ARG A 137 0.64 15.37 2.03
C ARG A 137 1.50 16.43 1.38
N HIS A 138 2.29 16.07 0.38
CA HIS A 138 3.18 16.99 -0.35
C HIS A 138 4.19 17.67 0.58
N GLU A 139 4.66 16.91 1.53
CA GLU A 139 5.69 17.35 2.49
C GLU A 139 7.11 16.81 2.11
#